data_974a4dfbe293ab99bbf39c62e7f472c0
#
_entry.id   974a4dfbe293ab99bbf39c62e7f472c0
#
_cell.length_a   1.000
_cell.length_b   1.000
_cell.length_c   1.000
_cell.angle_alpha   90.00
_cell.angle_beta   90.00
_cell.angle_gamma   90.00
#
_symmetry.space_group_name_H-M   'P 1'
#
loop_
_entity.id
_entity.type
_entity.pdbx_description
1 polymer ?
#
loop_
_entity_poly.entity_id
_entity_poly.type
_entity_poly.pdbx_seq_one_letter_code
_entity_poly.pdbx_strand_id
1 'polypeptide(L)'
;MQLKPAYEKFSSAALRYDELTAWLGSPDATRDMKLYLARTTELRALEPEVSAYRHYLALRSEREELLALVGEEKDPSLQTLAREELSRIGGDLKNAEETLDDFLVPKDPEDDRSVIMEIRAGAGGEEAALFAADLYRMYATYAEKQGYTVEPTYMNATELGGFREI
;
A
#
# COMPACT_ATOMS: atom_id res chain seq x y z
N MET A 1 2.86 2.88 27.15
CA MET A 1 3.95 3.25 26.19
C MET A 1 3.47 4.42 25.35
N GLN A 2 4.21 5.55 25.31
CA GLN A 2 3.80 6.72 24.51
C GLN A 2 3.91 6.39 23.01
N LEU A 3 3.00 6.95 22.20
CA LEU A 3 3.09 6.91 20.73
C LEU A 3 4.36 7.64 20.26
N LYS A 4 4.99 7.15 19.19
CA LYS A 4 6.08 7.91 18.53
C LYS A 4 5.52 9.26 18.07
N PRO A 5 6.18 10.40 18.30
CA PRO A 5 5.68 11.70 17.85
C PRO A 5 5.38 11.76 16.35
N ALA A 6 6.14 11.02 15.53
CA ALA A 6 5.90 10.89 14.09
C ALA A 6 4.52 10.29 13.74
N TYR A 7 3.91 9.55 14.66
CA TYR A 7 2.61 8.91 14.45
C TYR A 7 1.40 9.83 14.71
N GLU A 8 1.62 11.06 15.18
CA GLU A 8 0.56 12.08 15.26
C GLU A 8 -0.07 12.37 13.89
N LYS A 9 0.72 12.27 12.81
CA LYS A 9 0.24 12.35 11.43
C LYS A 9 -0.89 11.35 11.17
N PHE A 10 -0.72 10.09 11.58
CA PHE A 10 -1.72 9.04 11.35
C PHE A 10 -2.98 9.23 12.18
N SER A 11 -2.85 9.79 13.38
CA SER A 11 -4.01 10.16 14.19
C SER A 11 -4.86 11.23 13.48
N SER A 12 -4.22 12.24 12.92
CA SER A 12 -4.90 13.27 12.14
C SER A 12 -5.54 12.72 10.85
N ALA A 13 -4.84 11.82 10.16
CA ALA A 13 -5.36 11.12 8.98
C ALA A 13 -6.60 10.27 9.33
N ALA A 14 -6.58 9.58 10.47
CA ALA A 14 -7.71 8.77 10.93
C ALA A 14 -8.93 9.64 11.25
N LEU A 15 -8.76 10.78 11.91
CA LEU A 15 -9.85 11.73 12.14
C LEU A 15 -10.43 12.23 10.82
N ARG A 16 -9.57 12.60 9.88
CA ARG A 16 -9.99 13.06 8.56
C ARG A 16 -10.75 11.99 7.79
N TYR A 17 -10.30 10.74 7.85
CA TYR A 17 -10.98 9.60 7.27
C TYR A 17 -12.40 9.41 7.82
N ASP A 18 -12.55 9.53 9.16
CA ASP A 18 -13.86 9.40 9.81
C ASP A 18 -14.81 10.56 9.43
N GLU A 19 -14.31 11.79 9.33
CA GLU A 19 -15.08 12.94 8.83
C GLU A 19 -15.57 12.70 7.39
N LEU A 20 -14.69 12.24 6.50
CA LEU A 20 -15.04 11.95 5.12
C LEU A 20 -16.06 10.82 5.01
N THR A 21 -15.88 9.77 5.80
CA THR A 21 -16.83 8.64 5.86
C THR A 21 -18.21 9.09 6.32
N ALA A 22 -18.27 9.89 7.40
CA ALA A 22 -19.51 10.44 7.91
C ALA A 22 -20.20 11.34 6.88
N TRP A 23 -19.43 12.20 6.20
CA TRP A 23 -20.00 13.07 5.18
C TRP A 23 -20.51 12.30 3.97
N LEU A 24 -19.75 11.30 3.46
CA LEU A 24 -20.16 10.47 2.32
C LEU A 24 -21.42 9.64 2.63
N GLY A 25 -21.65 9.29 3.90
CA GLY A 25 -22.88 8.64 4.36
C GLY A 25 -24.06 9.57 4.56
N SER A 26 -23.89 10.89 4.41
CA SER A 26 -24.98 11.85 4.60
C SER A 26 -25.88 11.95 3.37
N PRO A 27 -27.19 12.27 3.53
CA PRO A 27 -28.12 12.45 2.40
C PRO A 27 -27.71 13.56 1.44
N ASP A 28 -26.89 14.51 1.89
CA ASP A 28 -26.46 15.67 1.12
C ASP A 28 -25.21 15.40 0.27
N ALA A 29 -24.53 14.28 0.48
CA ALA A 29 -23.28 13.95 -0.20
C ALA A 29 -23.40 13.92 -1.73
N THR A 30 -24.56 13.49 -2.25
CA THR A 30 -24.81 13.36 -3.69
C THR A 30 -25.30 14.64 -4.38
N ARG A 31 -25.51 15.74 -3.65
CA ARG A 31 -25.99 17.02 -4.21
C ARG A 31 -24.93 17.68 -5.10
N ASP A 32 -23.65 17.52 -4.76
CA ASP A 32 -22.53 18.02 -5.56
C ASP A 32 -21.64 16.85 -5.97
N MET A 33 -21.81 16.39 -7.21
CA MET A 33 -21.06 15.25 -7.75
C MET A 33 -19.55 15.51 -7.81
N LYS A 34 -19.12 16.74 -8.07
CA LYS A 34 -17.69 17.09 -8.12
C LYS A 34 -17.05 16.96 -6.73
N LEU A 35 -17.75 17.48 -5.72
CA LEU A 35 -17.30 17.39 -4.32
C LEU A 35 -17.33 15.93 -3.83
N TYR A 36 -18.37 15.18 -4.22
CA TYR A 36 -18.47 13.75 -3.90
C TYR A 36 -17.27 12.96 -4.43
N LEU A 37 -16.93 13.15 -5.72
CA LEU A 37 -15.79 12.46 -6.33
C LEU A 37 -14.47 12.86 -5.68
N ALA A 38 -14.25 14.16 -5.42
CA ALA A 38 -13.04 14.64 -4.76
C ALA A 38 -12.88 14.02 -3.37
N ARG A 39 -13.93 13.99 -2.55
CA ARG A 39 -13.89 13.40 -1.20
C ARG A 39 -13.74 11.88 -1.20
N THR A 40 -14.35 11.20 -2.18
CA THR A 40 -14.16 9.75 -2.36
C THR A 40 -12.72 9.41 -2.74
N THR A 41 -12.09 10.23 -3.59
CA THR A 41 -10.68 10.06 -3.94
C THR A 41 -9.77 10.28 -2.73
N GLU A 42 -10.03 11.34 -1.94
CA GLU A 42 -9.31 11.61 -0.69
C GLU A 42 -9.45 10.46 0.32
N LEU A 43 -10.68 9.96 0.51
CA LEU A 43 -10.95 8.83 1.41
C LEU A 43 -10.13 7.59 1.02
N ARG A 44 -10.14 7.23 -0.27
CA ARG A 44 -9.37 6.08 -0.78
C ARG A 44 -7.87 6.25 -0.62
N ALA A 45 -7.37 7.47 -0.76
CA ALA A 45 -5.96 7.75 -0.57
C ALA A 45 -5.51 7.59 0.89
N LEU A 46 -6.38 7.91 1.85
CA LEU A 46 -6.12 7.78 3.29
C LEU A 46 -6.30 6.35 3.81
N GLU A 47 -7.11 5.53 3.15
CA GLU A 47 -7.52 4.20 3.63
C GLU A 47 -6.34 3.28 4.00
N PRO A 48 -5.28 3.13 3.19
CA PRO A 48 -4.17 2.23 3.50
C PRO A 48 -3.43 2.63 4.79
N GLU A 49 -3.07 3.91 4.94
CA GLU A 49 -2.34 4.40 6.12
C GLU A 49 -3.21 4.36 7.39
N VAL A 50 -4.50 4.68 7.27
CA VAL A 50 -5.46 4.63 8.40
C VAL A 50 -5.72 3.20 8.83
N SER A 51 -5.84 2.26 7.90
CA SER A 51 -5.99 0.83 8.19
C SER A 51 -4.77 0.28 8.94
N ALA A 52 -3.56 0.58 8.46
CA ALA A 52 -2.32 0.19 9.11
C ALA A 52 -2.21 0.79 10.53
N TYR A 53 -2.56 2.05 10.70
CA TYR A 53 -2.53 2.72 11.99
C TYR A 53 -3.53 2.12 12.98
N ARG A 54 -4.74 1.82 12.55
CA ARG A 54 -5.77 1.18 13.39
C ARG A 54 -5.35 -0.24 13.80
N HIS A 55 -4.75 -0.99 12.88
CA HIS A 55 -4.21 -2.30 13.20
C HIS A 55 -3.10 -2.22 14.26
N TYR A 56 -2.17 -1.28 14.12
CA TYR A 56 -1.14 -1.03 15.13
C TYR A 56 -1.73 -0.67 16.50
N LEU A 57 -2.77 0.19 16.55
CA LEU A 57 -3.42 0.54 17.80
C LEU A 57 -4.15 -0.66 18.45
N ALA A 58 -4.79 -1.51 17.64
CA ALA A 58 -5.44 -2.73 18.12
C ALA A 58 -4.43 -3.70 18.76
N LEU A 59 -3.30 -3.95 18.09
CA LEU A 59 -2.22 -4.78 18.64
C LEU A 59 -1.64 -4.20 19.95
N ARG A 60 -1.52 -2.89 20.04
CA ARG A 60 -1.09 -2.24 21.28
C ARG A 60 -2.08 -2.44 22.43
N SER A 61 -3.38 -2.26 22.15
CA SER A 61 -4.44 -2.48 23.16
C SER A 61 -4.42 -3.92 23.65
N GLU A 62 -4.38 -4.88 22.73
CA GLU A 62 -4.31 -6.31 23.02
C GLU A 62 -3.08 -6.65 23.89
N ARG A 63 -1.92 -6.07 23.55
CA ARG A 63 -0.71 -6.25 24.35
C ARG A 63 -0.86 -5.70 25.77
N GLU A 64 -1.47 -4.53 25.94
CA GLU A 64 -1.71 -3.92 27.27
C GLU A 64 -2.67 -4.77 28.11
N GLU A 65 -3.72 -5.31 27.49
CA GLU A 65 -4.67 -6.23 28.14
C GLU A 65 -4.00 -7.53 28.59
N LEU A 66 -3.19 -8.14 27.74
CA LEU A 66 -2.43 -9.34 28.07
C LEU A 66 -1.37 -9.11 29.16
N LEU A 67 -0.72 -7.95 29.18
CA LEU A 67 0.23 -7.59 30.24
C LEU A 67 -0.48 -7.45 31.59
N ALA A 68 -1.69 -6.87 31.63
CA ALA A 68 -2.51 -6.80 32.82
C ALA A 68 -2.91 -8.20 33.30
N LEU A 69 -3.37 -9.06 32.35
CA LEU A 69 -3.75 -10.43 32.63
C LEU A 69 -2.59 -11.24 33.24
N VAL A 70 -1.39 -11.18 32.67
CA VAL A 70 -0.20 -11.87 33.20
C VAL A 70 0.13 -11.41 34.62
N GLY A 71 -0.13 -10.13 34.93
CA GLY A 71 0.12 -9.57 36.25
C GLY A 71 -0.86 -10.05 37.34
N GLU A 72 -2.09 -10.37 36.96
CA GLU A 72 -3.18 -10.74 37.87
C GLU A 72 -3.41 -12.25 37.95
N GLU A 73 -3.09 -13.01 36.91
CA GLU A 73 -3.35 -14.44 36.78
C GLU A 73 -2.43 -15.26 37.73
N LYS A 74 -3.03 -16.23 38.42
CA LYS A 74 -2.32 -17.11 39.33
C LYS A 74 -2.09 -18.51 38.79
N ASP A 75 -2.83 -18.92 37.75
CA ASP A 75 -2.64 -20.21 37.10
C ASP A 75 -1.38 -20.20 36.21
N PRO A 76 -0.39 -21.05 36.52
CA PRO A 76 0.85 -21.11 35.73
C PRO A 76 0.64 -21.45 34.24
N SER A 77 -0.41 -22.23 33.95
CA SER A 77 -0.70 -22.65 32.58
C SER A 77 -1.22 -21.45 31.75
N LEU A 78 -2.14 -20.68 32.36
CA LEU A 78 -2.66 -19.46 31.72
C LEU A 78 -1.60 -18.38 31.58
N GLN A 79 -0.71 -18.23 32.58
CA GLN A 79 0.43 -17.33 32.48
C GLN A 79 1.37 -17.72 31.33
N THR A 80 1.58 -19.02 31.10
CA THR A 80 2.44 -19.48 30.01
C THR A 80 1.85 -19.14 28.66
N LEU A 81 0.56 -19.43 28.46
CA LEU A 81 -0.17 -19.08 27.21
C LEU A 81 -0.15 -17.57 26.96
N ALA A 82 -0.40 -16.76 27.98
CA ALA A 82 -0.40 -15.31 27.83
C ALA A 82 1.00 -14.76 27.49
N ARG A 83 2.09 -15.38 27.97
CA ARG A 83 3.47 -15.01 27.59
C ARG A 83 3.81 -15.40 26.16
N GLU A 84 3.35 -16.57 25.69
CA GLU A 84 3.49 -16.99 24.31
C GLU A 84 2.77 -16.00 23.37
N GLU A 85 1.56 -15.62 23.72
CA GLU A 85 0.76 -14.65 22.96
C GLU A 85 1.40 -13.25 22.98
N LEU A 86 1.94 -12.79 24.10
CA LEU A 86 2.73 -11.56 24.18
C LEU A 86 3.97 -11.57 23.27
N SER A 87 4.63 -12.73 23.14
CA SER A 87 5.74 -12.87 22.22
C SER A 87 5.32 -12.75 20.77
N ARG A 88 4.17 -13.37 20.39
CA ARG A 88 3.58 -13.27 19.06
C ARG A 88 3.21 -11.82 18.73
N ILE A 89 2.44 -11.18 19.61
CA ILE A 89 2.03 -9.77 19.43
C ILE A 89 3.24 -8.84 19.38
N GLY A 90 4.32 -9.16 20.09
CA GLY A 90 5.58 -8.41 19.99
C GLY A 90 6.18 -8.40 18.59
N GLY A 91 6.12 -9.55 17.88
CA GLY A 91 6.50 -9.65 16.46
C GLY A 91 5.55 -8.89 15.54
N ASP A 92 4.24 -9.06 15.75
CA ASP A 92 3.22 -8.39 14.94
C ASP A 92 3.28 -6.86 15.08
N LEU A 93 3.54 -6.35 16.29
CA LEU A 93 3.75 -4.93 16.54
C LEU A 93 4.97 -4.38 15.80
N LYS A 94 6.06 -5.14 15.77
CA LYS A 94 7.26 -4.72 15.02
C LYS A 94 6.96 -4.61 13.53
N ASN A 95 6.28 -5.59 12.95
CA ASN A 95 5.89 -5.57 11.55
C ASN A 95 4.93 -4.41 11.25
N ALA A 96 3.97 -4.15 12.16
CA ALA A 96 3.06 -3.01 12.02
C ALA A 96 3.78 -1.65 12.15
N GLU A 97 4.81 -1.54 12.99
CA GLU A 97 5.66 -0.34 13.08
C GLU A 97 6.47 -0.13 11.80
N GLU A 98 7.06 -1.18 11.23
CA GLU A 98 7.79 -1.12 9.95
C GLU A 98 6.84 -0.64 8.83
N THR A 99 5.62 -1.18 8.77
CA THR A 99 4.60 -0.73 7.81
C THR A 99 4.25 0.76 7.98
N LEU A 100 4.13 1.24 9.22
CA LEU A 100 3.83 2.65 9.47
C LEU A 100 5.03 3.55 9.15
N ASP A 101 6.24 3.10 9.41
CA ASP A 101 7.46 3.84 9.09
C ASP A 101 7.61 4.01 7.57
N ASP A 102 7.17 3.04 6.74
CA ASP A 102 7.09 3.15 5.28
C ASP A 102 6.15 4.29 4.83
N PHE A 103 5.02 4.48 5.52
CA PHE A 103 4.11 5.62 5.25
C PHE A 103 4.67 6.99 5.67
N LEU A 104 5.75 7.03 6.46
CA LEU A 104 6.43 8.28 6.81
C LEU A 104 7.41 8.73 5.72
N VAL A 105 7.82 7.83 4.83
CA VAL A 105 8.66 8.18 3.69
C VAL A 105 7.83 9.03 2.72
N PRO A 106 8.31 10.24 2.37
CA PRO A 106 7.60 11.06 1.39
C PRO A 106 7.49 10.32 0.06
N LYS A 107 6.26 10.23 -0.48
CA LYS A 107 6.07 9.74 -1.84
C LYS A 107 6.68 10.73 -2.84
N ASP A 108 7.36 10.21 -3.85
CA ASP A 108 7.82 11.02 -4.95
C ASP A 108 6.59 11.52 -5.74
N PRO A 109 6.44 12.83 -6.00
CA PRO A 109 5.35 13.36 -6.83
C PRO A 109 5.32 12.77 -8.24
N GLU A 110 6.43 12.22 -8.72
CA GLU A 110 6.53 11.59 -10.03
C GLU A 110 5.97 10.15 -10.05
N ASP A 111 5.82 9.50 -8.89
CA ASP A 111 5.33 8.10 -8.80
C ASP A 111 3.90 7.92 -9.36
N ASP A 112 3.09 8.97 -9.31
CA ASP A 112 1.71 8.96 -9.81
C ASP A 112 1.59 9.35 -11.29
N ARG A 113 2.72 9.62 -11.98
CA ARG A 113 2.73 10.04 -13.39
C ARG A 113 2.81 8.87 -14.35
N SER A 114 2.16 9.06 -15.51
CA SER A 114 2.36 8.17 -16.65
C SER A 114 3.81 8.24 -17.14
N VAL A 115 4.38 7.09 -17.50
CA VAL A 115 5.75 6.98 -18.01
C VAL A 115 5.72 6.51 -19.46
N ILE A 116 6.70 6.95 -20.23
CA ILE A 116 6.97 6.41 -21.57
C ILE A 116 8.17 5.50 -21.44
N MET A 117 8.01 4.25 -21.85
CA MET A 117 9.08 3.27 -21.91
C MET A 117 9.40 2.99 -23.38
N GLU A 118 10.65 3.08 -23.74
CA GLU A 118 11.14 2.77 -25.08
C GLU A 118 12.09 1.58 -25.01
N ILE A 119 11.84 0.57 -25.83
CA ILE A 119 12.68 -0.62 -25.94
C ILE A 119 13.20 -0.69 -27.37
N ARG A 120 14.52 -0.61 -27.54
CA ARG A 120 15.20 -0.70 -28.86
C ARG A 120 16.08 -1.93 -28.92
N ALA A 121 15.98 -2.68 -30.01
CA ALA A 121 16.92 -3.72 -30.30
C ALA A 121 18.30 -3.09 -30.55
N GLY A 122 19.31 -3.58 -29.82
CA GLY A 122 20.69 -3.13 -29.99
C GLY A 122 21.43 -3.82 -31.19
N ALA A 123 22.74 -3.90 -31.08
CA ALA A 123 23.54 -4.69 -32.03
C ALA A 123 23.26 -6.18 -31.79
N GLY A 124 22.75 -6.90 -32.80
CA GLY A 124 22.38 -8.34 -32.65
C GLY A 124 21.35 -8.82 -33.68
N GLY A 125 20.90 -7.94 -34.57
CA GLY A 125 19.96 -8.32 -35.63
C GLY A 125 18.63 -8.87 -35.10
N GLU A 126 18.17 -9.96 -35.65
CA GLU A 126 16.86 -10.57 -35.35
C GLU A 126 16.78 -11.10 -33.92
N GLU A 127 17.87 -11.64 -33.39
CA GLU A 127 17.90 -12.13 -32.00
C GLU A 127 17.69 -11.00 -30.97
N ALA A 128 18.28 -9.84 -31.22
CA ALA A 128 18.07 -8.65 -30.38
C ALA A 128 16.61 -8.14 -30.47
N ALA A 129 16.00 -8.23 -31.66
CA ALA A 129 14.61 -7.87 -31.86
C ALA A 129 13.64 -8.83 -31.12
N LEU A 130 13.92 -10.12 -31.13
CA LEU A 130 13.17 -11.12 -30.36
C LEU A 130 13.30 -10.88 -28.85
N PHE A 131 14.50 -10.56 -28.37
CA PHE A 131 14.72 -10.21 -26.97
C PHE A 131 13.97 -8.92 -26.57
N ALA A 132 13.91 -7.92 -27.44
CA ALA A 132 13.11 -6.72 -27.21
C ALA A 132 11.61 -7.05 -27.06
N ALA A 133 11.09 -8.01 -27.81
CA ALA A 133 9.72 -8.50 -27.67
C ALA A 133 9.50 -9.25 -26.35
N ASP A 134 10.49 -9.98 -25.85
CA ASP A 134 10.42 -10.64 -24.54
C ASP A 134 10.41 -9.62 -23.40
N LEU A 135 11.25 -8.57 -23.50
CA LEU A 135 11.23 -7.47 -22.53
C LEU A 135 9.89 -6.74 -22.52
N TYR A 136 9.33 -6.44 -23.70
CA TYR A 136 8.01 -5.83 -23.77
C TYR A 136 6.95 -6.67 -23.07
N ARG A 137 6.90 -7.97 -23.34
CA ARG A 137 5.97 -8.90 -22.67
C ARG A 137 6.13 -8.93 -21.17
N MET A 138 7.38 -8.94 -20.69
CA MET A 138 7.70 -8.89 -19.27
C MET A 138 7.13 -7.63 -18.60
N TYR A 139 7.41 -6.46 -19.17
CA TYR A 139 6.92 -5.19 -18.61
C TYR A 139 5.42 -5.02 -18.74
N ALA A 140 4.82 -5.44 -19.87
CA ALA A 140 3.36 -5.41 -20.03
C ALA A 140 2.65 -6.30 -19.01
N THR A 141 3.17 -7.52 -18.76
CA THR A 141 2.62 -8.43 -17.75
C THR A 141 2.79 -7.86 -16.32
N TYR A 142 3.92 -7.21 -16.04
CA TYR A 142 4.12 -6.55 -14.75
C TYR A 142 3.14 -5.39 -14.57
N ALA A 143 2.98 -4.54 -15.56
CA ALA A 143 2.06 -3.42 -15.56
C ALA A 143 0.61 -3.88 -15.32
N GLU A 144 0.17 -4.94 -16.02
CA GLU A 144 -1.16 -5.53 -15.82
C GLU A 144 -1.36 -5.99 -14.37
N LYS A 145 -0.38 -6.68 -13.78
CA LYS A 145 -0.44 -7.12 -12.38
C LYS A 145 -0.51 -5.95 -11.39
N GLN A 146 0.06 -4.80 -11.74
CA GLN A 146 0.01 -3.56 -10.95
C GLN A 146 -1.25 -2.72 -11.24
N GLY A 147 -2.11 -3.15 -12.17
CA GLY A 147 -3.30 -2.41 -12.57
C GLY A 147 -3.02 -1.20 -13.46
N TYR A 148 -1.85 -1.12 -14.08
CA TYR A 148 -1.50 -0.07 -15.03
C TYR A 148 -2.05 -0.39 -16.41
N THR A 149 -2.43 0.64 -17.16
CA THR A 149 -2.81 0.54 -18.57
C THR A 149 -1.58 0.69 -19.45
N VAL A 150 -1.36 -0.23 -20.38
CA VAL A 150 -0.26 -0.18 -21.35
C VAL A 150 -0.81 0.13 -22.74
N GLU A 151 -0.34 1.22 -23.34
CA GLU A 151 -0.72 1.66 -24.68
C GLU A 151 0.53 1.79 -25.55
N PRO A 152 0.76 0.90 -26.54
CA PRO A 152 1.86 1.07 -27.48
C PRO A 152 1.63 2.31 -28.35
N THR A 153 2.53 3.29 -28.27
CA THR A 153 2.46 4.52 -29.07
C THR A 153 3.14 4.36 -30.43
N TYR A 154 4.13 3.48 -30.53
CA TYR A 154 4.86 3.14 -31.73
C TYR A 154 5.30 1.68 -31.67
N MET A 155 5.33 1.01 -32.84
CA MET A 155 5.76 -0.39 -32.93
C MET A 155 6.41 -0.66 -34.30
N ASN A 156 7.68 -1.04 -34.29
CA ASN A 156 8.42 -1.50 -35.45
C ASN A 156 8.75 -2.99 -35.31
N ALA A 157 7.78 -3.83 -35.75
CA ALA A 157 7.91 -5.28 -35.67
C ALA A 157 8.79 -5.86 -36.74
N THR A 158 9.43 -7.02 -36.48
CA THR A 158 10.16 -7.82 -37.45
C THR A 158 9.31 -9.00 -37.94
N GLU A 159 9.72 -9.62 -39.08
CA GLU A 159 9.00 -10.76 -39.69
C GLU A 159 8.93 -11.96 -38.76
N LEU A 160 9.90 -12.16 -37.87
CA LEU A 160 9.95 -13.27 -36.91
C LEU A 160 9.27 -12.94 -35.56
N GLY A 161 8.55 -11.81 -35.48
CA GLY A 161 7.77 -11.45 -34.28
C GLY A 161 8.59 -10.74 -33.20
N GLY A 162 9.77 -10.26 -33.52
CA GLY A 162 10.56 -9.36 -32.68
C GLY A 162 10.16 -7.89 -32.87
N PHE A 163 10.74 -7.00 -32.06
CA PHE A 163 10.62 -5.55 -32.22
C PHE A 163 11.99 -4.92 -32.43
N ARG A 164 12.14 -4.09 -33.49
CA ARG A 164 13.29 -3.22 -33.61
C ARG A 164 13.19 -2.05 -32.64
N GLU A 165 11.95 -1.61 -32.41
CA GLU A 165 11.61 -0.54 -31.51
C GLU A 165 10.14 -0.65 -31.11
N ILE A 166 9.85 -0.47 -29.85
CA ILE A 166 8.52 -0.39 -29.27
C ILE A 166 8.54 0.52 -28.06
#